data_3e25e57ff16732f63eaf895b56c125b8
#
_entry.id   3e25e57ff16732f63eaf895b56c125b8
#
_cell.length_a   1.000
_cell.length_b   1.000
_cell.length_c   1.000
_cell.angle_alpha   90.00
_cell.angle_beta   90.00
_cell.angle_gamma   90.00
#
_symmetry.space_group_name_H-M   'P 1'
#
loop_
_entity.id
_entity.type
_entity.pdbx_description
1 polymer ?
#
loop_
_entity_poly.entity_id
_entity_poly.type
_entity_poly.pdbx_seq_one_letter_code
_entity_poly.pdbx_strand_id
1 'polypeptide(L)'
;MKIKLALEWFINPDHLPFIVGLDKGLYKKNNIELEIVEPEGHYDGFKELAQNNIQLATNEPLHLIEKYQKNICSIGNFFETNGGIIFTTKGYNNLINGKEVKITSPVSNPVTDKIANDIIQRYLKKINKTNNDIKIVANDFYHIKHLKAGFDAAWLCFENFEGVESKLEGLEVKKLYLEDVRIPNFCALDVFASKSFANENKNLINEFKSMTQESIKILSTDLDYSKSSYYAYTKTKPSPLMDNIIKDTIHRFKNPFENSKAKWKNLHQYVVTQKISDISDAQYSDMFI
;
A
#
# COMPACT_ATOMS: atom_id res chain seq x y z
N MET A 1 -20.30 4.99 -18.94
CA MET A 1 -20.83 4.76 -17.58
C MET A 1 -19.95 5.49 -16.57
N LYS A 2 -20.53 6.08 -15.49
CA LYS A 2 -19.77 6.73 -14.44
C LYS A 2 -19.24 5.68 -13.44
N ILE A 3 -17.95 5.76 -13.12
CA ILE A 3 -17.28 4.95 -12.10
C ILE A 3 -16.66 5.89 -11.07
N LYS A 4 -17.08 5.78 -9.83
CA LYS A 4 -16.42 6.41 -8.68
C LYS A 4 -15.42 5.42 -8.11
N LEU A 5 -14.14 5.81 -8.11
CA LEU A 5 -13.03 5.08 -7.51
C LEU A 5 -12.60 5.81 -6.24
N ALA A 6 -12.92 5.26 -5.08
CA ALA A 6 -12.43 5.79 -3.82
C ALA A 6 -10.99 5.31 -3.57
N LEU A 7 -10.14 6.21 -3.06
CA LEU A 7 -8.79 5.87 -2.64
C LEU A 7 -8.79 5.46 -1.16
N GLU A 8 -7.79 4.69 -0.75
CA GLU A 8 -7.55 4.27 0.64
C GLU A 8 -6.96 5.40 1.48
N TRP A 9 -6.36 6.38 0.81
CA TRP A 9 -5.65 7.51 1.41
C TRP A 9 -5.74 8.75 0.52
N PHE A 10 -5.14 9.86 0.95
CA PHE A 10 -5.00 11.03 0.09
C PHE A 10 -4.25 10.69 -1.21
N ILE A 11 -4.51 11.47 -2.27
CA ILE A 11 -3.90 11.26 -3.58
C ILE A 11 -2.37 11.37 -3.49
N ASN A 12 -1.69 10.36 -3.99
CA ASN A 12 -0.23 10.25 -3.98
C ASN A 12 0.27 9.50 -5.23
N PRO A 13 1.58 9.35 -5.46
CA PRO A 13 2.11 8.70 -6.65
C PRO A 13 1.70 7.24 -6.88
N ASP A 14 1.24 6.51 -5.85
CA ASP A 14 0.74 5.15 -6.03
C ASP A 14 -0.55 5.12 -6.89
N HIS A 15 -1.24 6.26 -7.01
CA HIS A 15 -2.44 6.44 -7.84
C HIS A 15 -2.16 6.98 -9.25
N LEU A 16 -0.89 7.14 -9.63
CA LEU A 16 -0.49 7.66 -10.95
C LEU A 16 -1.17 6.98 -12.15
N PRO A 17 -1.40 5.65 -12.17
CA PRO A 17 -2.08 5.02 -13.30
C PRO A 17 -3.45 5.61 -13.58
N PHE A 18 -4.20 5.95 -12.55
CA PHE A 18 -5.53 6.54 -12.71
C PHE A 18 -5.45 7.99 -13.17
N ILE A 19 -4.51 8.77 -12.64
CA ILE A 19 -4.27 10.16 -13.03
C ILE A 19 -3.89 10.26 -14.50
N VAL A 20 -2.91 9.47 -14.94
CA VAL A 20 -2.44 9.47 -16.34
C VAL A 20 -3.53 8.97 -17.28
N GLY A 21 -4.29 7.95 -16.87
CA GLY A 21 -5.42 7.46 -17.65
C GLY A 21 -6.52 8.50 -17.85
N LEU A 22 -6.80 9.32 -16.83
CA LEU A 22 -7.71 10.46 -16.92
C LEU A 22 -7.16 11.55 -17.85
N ASP A 23 -5.93 11.96 -17.66
CA ASP A 23 -5.28 13.03 -18.42
C ASP A 23 -5.18 12.67 -19.92
N LYS A 24 -4.84 11.44 -20.27
CA LYS A 24 -4.82 10.89 -21.63
C LYS A 24 -6.21 10.63 -22.20
N GLY A 25 -7.25 10.74 -21.38
CA GLY A 25 -8.62 10.45 -21.78
C GLY A 25 -8.86 8.98 -22.14
N LEU A 26 -8.04 8.04 -21.62
CA LEU A 26 -8.16 6.61 -21.95
C LEU A 26 -9.50 6.04 -21.49
N TYR A 27 -9.94 6.36 -20.29
CA TYR A 27 -11.24 5.92 -19.78
C TYR A 27 -12.38 6.49 -20.62
N LYS A 28 -12.34 7.79 -20.92
CA LYS A 28 -13.39 8.46 -21.71
C LYS A 28 -13.53 7.88 -23.12
N LYS A 29 -12.44 7.50 -23.78
CA LYS A 29 -12.45 6.85 -25.11
C LYS A 29 -13.21 5.52 -25.09
N ASN A 30 -13.29 4.86 -23.93
CA ASN A 30 -14.00 3.61 -23.70
C ASN A 30 -15.34 3.83 -22.97
N ASN A 31 -15.92 5.02 -23.06
CA ASN A 31 -17.20 5.39 -22.45
C ASN A 31 -17.22 5.23 -20.91
N ILE A 32 -16.07 5.30 -20.27
CA ILE A 32 -15.90 5.31 -18.80
C ILE A 32 -15.64 6.75 -18.36
N GLU A 33 -16.57 7.28 -17.56
CA GLU A 33 -16.37 8.52 -16.82
C GLU A 33 -15.82 8.17 -15.44
N LEU A 34 -14.49 8.19 -15.31
CA LEU A 34 -13.84 7.89 -14.04
C LEU A 34 -13.78 9.14 -13.15
N GLU A 35 -14.28 9.03 -11.92
CA GLU A 35 -14.18 10.02 -10.86
C GLU A 35 -13.36 9.43 -9.72
N ILE A 36 -12.20 10.06 -9.39
CA ILE A 36 -11.41 9.69 -8.21
C ILE A 36 -12.02 10.42 -7.01
N VAL A 37 -12.33 9.65 -5.95
CA VAL A 37 -12.84 10.14 -4.68
C VAL A 37 -11.72 10.03 -3.64
N GLU A 38 -11.17 11.17 -3.26
CA GLU A 38 -10.12 11.26 -2.25
C GLU A 38 -10.75 11.36 -0.86
N PRO A 39 -10.38 10.49 0.10
CA PRO A 39 -10.88 10.57 1.47
C PRO A 39 -10.14 11.61 2.30
N GLU A 40 -10.74 12.04 3.40
CA GLU A 40 -10.12 12.96 4.37
C GLU A 40 -9.04 12.27 5.26
N GLY A 41 -8.97 10.94 5.24
CA GLY A 41 -8.03 10.13 6.00
C GLY A 41 -8.08 8.69 5.54
N HIS A 42 -7.39 7.77 6.24
CA HIS A 42 -7.39 6.35 5.89
C HIS A 42 -8.82 5.79 5.81
N TYR A 43 -9.11 5.10 4.70
CA TYR A 43 -10.47 4.72 4.34
C TYR A 43 -10.49 3.36 3.60
N ASP A 44 -11.23 2.40 4.09
CA ASP A 44 -11.30 1.08 3.47
C ASP A 44 -12.29 0.98 2.30
N GLY A 45 -13.25 1.89 2.19
CA GLY A 45 -14.22 1.92 1.11
C GLY A 45 -15.25 0.79 1.08
N PHE A 46 -15.08 -0.25 1.87
CA PHE A 46 -15.87 -1.48 1.75
C PHE A 46 -17.35 -1.29 2.07
N LYS A 47 -17.65 -0.43 3.04
CA LYS A 47 -19.04 -0.09 3.36
C LYS A 47 -19.75 0.61 2.20
N GLU A 48 -19.08 1.54 1.56
CA GLU A 48 -19.60 2.30 0.42
C GLU A 48 -19.76 1.41 -0.83
N LEU A 49 -18.83 0.47 -1.04
CA LEU A 49 -18.95 -0.55 -2.09
C LEU A 49 -20.18 -1.45 -1.83
N ALA A 50 -20.37 -1.90 -0.58
CA ALA A 50 -21.51 -2.75 -0.22
C ALA A 50 -22.87 -2.03 -0.39
N GLN A 51 -22.88 -0.70 -0.25
CA GLN A 51 -24.06 0.15 -0.44
C GLN A 51 -24.20 0.68 -1.87
N ASN A 52 -23.27 0.36 -2.78
CA ASN A 52 -23.19 0.85 -4.16
C ASN A 52 -23.09 2.39 -4.29
N ASN A 53 -22.59 3.08 -3.25
CA ASN A 53 -22.32 4.52 -3.28
C ASN A 53 -21.09 4.85 -4.13
N ILE A 54 -20.15 3.91 -4.23
CA ILE A 54 -19.00 3.90 -5.12
C ILE A 54 -18.95 2.57 -5.88
N GLN A 55 -18.27 2.52 -7.01
CA GLN A 55 -18.14 1.32 -7.83
C GLN A 55 -16.87 0.56 -7.58
N LEU A 56 -15.76 1.29 -7.32
CA LEU A 56 -14.44 0.74 -7.06
C LEU A 56 -13.81 1.43 -5.84
N ALA A 57 -12.93 0.72 -5.16
CA ALA A 57 -12.06 1.28 -4.12
C ALA A 57 -10.67 0.68 -4.23
N THR A 58 -9.63 1.49 -3.97
CA THR A 58 -8.29 0.96 -3.72
C THR A 58 -8.10 0.66 -2.23
N ASN A 59 -7.39 -0.41 -1.91
CA ASN A 59 -6.96 -0.67 -0.53
C ASN A 59 -5.87 -1.75 -0.49
N GLU A 60 -5.21 -1.91 0.66
CA GLU A 60 -4.30 -3.02 0.88
C GLU A 60 -5.07 -4.35 0.98
N PRO A 61 -4.53 -5.41 0.38
CA PRO A 61 -5.17 -6.74 0.42
C PRO A 61 -5.32 -7.29 1.84
N LEU A 62 -4.48 -6.84 2.78
CA LEU A 62 -4.55 -7.22 4.19
C LEU A 62 -5.90 -6.88 4.80
N HIS A 63 -6.51 -5.75 4.47
CA HIS A 63 -7.77 -5.31 5.08
C HIS A 63 -8.92 -6.26 4.79
N LEU A 64 -9.07 -6.74 3.54
CA LEU A 64 -10.13 -7.70 3.23
C LEU A 64 -9.83 -9.10 3.80
N ILE A 65 -8.55 -9.50 3.84
CA ILE A 65 -8.13 -10.79 4.42
C ILE A 65 -8.29 -10.78 5.94
N GLU A 66 -8.03 -9.63 6.60
CA GLU A 66 -8.25 -9.47 8.04
C GLU A 66 -9.74 -9.49 8.40
N LYS A 67 -10.57 -8.80 7.62
CA LYS A 67 -12.00 -8.59 7.89
C LYS A 67 -12.83 -8.99 6.68
N TYR A 68 -12.90 -10.29 6.40
CA TYR A 68 -13.67 -10.81 5.28
C TYR A 68 -15.08 -10.23 5.20
N GLN A 69 -15.43 -9.75 4.01
CA GLN A 69 -16.75 -9.24 3.69
C GLN A 69 -17.33 -10.00 2.48
N LYS A 70 -18.38 -10.77 2.71
CA LYS A 70 -18.98 -11.67 1.73
C LYS A 70 -19.34 -11.00 0.40
N ASN A 71 -19.73 -9.73 0.43
CA ASN A 71 -20.20 -9.00 -0.75
C ASN A 71 -19.10 -8.21 -1.49
N ILE A 72 -17.85 -8.27 -1.01
CA ILE A 72 -16.72 -7.55 -1.61
C ILE A 72 -15.76 -8.54 -2.25
N CYS A 73 -15.15 -8.13 -3.37
CA CYS A 73 -14.09 -8.90 -4.03
C CYS A 73 -12.99 -7.99 -4.54
N SER A 74 -11.77 -8.55 -4.61
CA SER A 74 -10.67 -7.95 -5.34
C SER A 74 -10.85 -8.22 -6.83
N ILE A 75 -10.74 -7.17 -7.64
CA ILE A 75 -10.66 -7.27 -9.09
C ILE A 75 -9.22 -7.31 -9.59
N GLY A 76 -8.26 -7.09 -8.72
CA GLY A 76 -6.83 -7.33 -8.95
C GLY A 76 -5.90 -6.33 -8.30
N ASN A 77 -4.66 -6.77 -8.09
CA ASN A 77 -3.56 -5.95 -7.61
C ASN A 77 -3.00 -5.09 -8.76
N PHE A 78 -2.66 -3.84 -8.49
CA PHE A 78 -2.05 -2.95 -9.49
C PHE A 78 -0.73 -2.33 -9.03
N PHE A 79 -0.46 -2.30 -7.72
CA PHE A 79 0.72 -1.68 -7.14
C PHE A 79 1.30 -2.55 -6.03
N GLU A 80 2.63 -2.57 -5.90
CA GLU A 80 3.33 -3.22 -4.79
C GLU A 80 4.67 -2.57 -4.53
N THR A 81 4.98 -2.32 -3.27
CA THR A 81 6.26 -1.78 -2.80
C THR A 81 6.81 -2.63 -1.66
N ASN A 82 8.10 -2.48 -1.35
CA ASN A 82 8.65 -3.06 -0.13
C ASN A 82 8.29 -2.15 1.05
N GLY A 83 7.91 -2.74 2.15
CA GLY A 83 7.59 -1.99 3.37
C GLY A 83 8.02 -2.71 4.64
N GLY A 84 8.05 -1.97 5.73
CA GLY A 84 8.47 -2.48 7.02
C GLY A 84 8.91 -1.39 7.98
N ILE A 85 10.01 -1.66 8.70
CA ILE A 85 10.56 -0.80 9.74
C ILE A 85 11.87 -0.17 9.26
N ILE A 86 12.00 1.14 9.43
CA ILE A 86 13.25 1.87 9.19
C ILE A 86 13.83 2.31 10.53
N PHE A 87 15.05 1.91 10.82
CA PHE A 87 15.80 2.27 12.04
C PHE A 87 16.84 3.32 11.74
N THR A 88 17.01 4.30 12.63
CA THR A 88 18.24 5.10 12.67
C THR A 88 19.41 4.20 13.05
N THR A 89 20.65 4.60 12.75
CA THR A 89 21.86 3.86 13.19
C THR A 89 21.85 3.66 14.71
N LYS A 90 21.49 4.70 15.49
CA LYS A 90 21.34 4.60 16.94
C LYS A 90 20.26 3.60 17.34
N GLY A 91 19.07 3.70 16.75
CA GLY A 91 17.93 2.84 17.05
C GLY A 91 18.22 1.36 16.73
N TYR A 92 18.91 1.10 15.61
CA TYR A 92 19.36 -0.25 15.29
C TYR A 92 20.35 -0.79 16.32
N ASN A 93 21.30 0.03 16.77
CA ASN A 93 22.24 -0.36 17.83
C ASN A 93 21.52 -0.61 19.17
N ASN A 94 20.50 0.19 19.52
CA ASN A 94 19.66 -0.07 20.69
C ASN A 94 18.95 -1.43 20.56
N LEU A 95 18.37 -1.71 19.39
CA LEU A 95 17.67 -2.96 19.11
C LEU A 95 18.57 -4.20 19.36
N ILE A 96 19.75 -4.25 18.75
CA ILE A 96 20.65 -5.42 18.83
C ILE A 96 21.37 -5.57 20.16
N ASN A 97 21.37 -4.52 21.00
CA ASN A 97 21.97 -4.52 22.33
C ASN A 97 20.94 -4.63 23.47
N GLY A 98 19.67 -4.95 23.15
CA GLY A 98 18.63 -5.19 24.15
C GLY A 98 18.21 -3.94 24.93
N LYS A 99 18.41 -2.75 24.37
CA LYS A 99 17.99 -1.47 24.98
C LYS A 99 16.59 -1.08 24.50
N GLU A 100 15.95 -0.15 25.22
CA GLU A 100 14.66 0.43 24.80
C GLU A 100 14.75 0.94 23.35
N VAL A 101 13.73 0.61 22.56
CA VAL A 101 13.54 1.10 21.18
C VAL A 101 12.17 1.77 21.07
N LYS A 102 12.15 3.05 20.71
CA LYS A 102 10.93 3.82 20.45
C LYS A 102 10.67 3.90 18.96
N ILE A 103 9.55 3.30 18.56
CA ILE A 103 9.11 3.22 17.16
C ILE A 103 7.94 4.17 16.95
N THR A 104 8.05 5.13 16.04
CA THR A 104 6.90 5.91 15.59
C THR A 104 6.09 5.13 14.56
N SER A 105 4.77 5.27 14.59
CA SER A 105 3.86 4.65 13.61
C SER A 105 2.64 5.55 13.40
N PRO A 106 2.10 5.65 12.18
CA PRO A 106 0.87 6.42 11.94
C PRO A 106 -0.36 5.73 12.54
N VAL A 107 -0.25 4.43 12.77
CA VAL A 107 -1.29 3.60 13.39
C VAL A 107 -0.65 2.73 14.45
N SER A 108 -1.27 2.66 15.63
CA SER A 108 -0.95 1.66 16.66
C SER A 108 -2.25 0.98 17.08
N ASN A 109 -2.34 -0.30 16.75
CA ASN A 109 -3.46 -1.16 17.10
C ASN A 109 -2.97 -2.62 17.24
N PRO A 110 -3.78 -3.54 17.81
CA PRO A 110 -3.35 -4.92 18.07
C PRO A 110 -2.82 -5.66 16.83
N VAL A 111 -3.31 -5.37 15.63
CA VAL A 111 -2.89 -6.05 14.39
C VAL A 111 -1.56 -5.50 13.89
N THR A 112 -1.47 -4.19 13.71
CA THR A 112 -0.26 -3.55 13.19
C THR A 112 0.92 -3.72 14.13
N ASP A 113 0.70 -3.57 15.44
CA ASP A 113 1.73 -3.73 16.47
C ASP A 113 2.22 -5.17 16.58
N LYS A 114 1.31 -6.15 16.43
CA LYS A 114 1.67 -7.56 16.39
C LYS A 114 2.56 -7.88 15.19
N ILE A 115 2.25 -7.35 14.02
CA ILE A 115 3.08 -7.57 12.81
C ILE A 115 4.45 -6.91 12.99
N ALA A 116 4.52 -5.67 13.50
CA ALA A 116 5.79 -4.98 13.78
C ALA A 116 6.66 -5.79 14.76
N ASN A 117 6.06 -6.30 15.83
CA ASN A 117 6.76 -7.15 16.79
C ASN A 117 7.21 -8.47 16.16
N ASP A 118 6.41 -9.12 15.31
CA ASP A 118 6.80 -10.36 14.62
C ASP A 118 8.01 -10.13 13.68
N ILE A 119 8.03 -8.99 12.96
CA ILE A 119 9.19 -8.58 12.15
C ILE A 119 10.44 -8.51 13.00
N ILE A 120 10.38 -7.77 14.11
CA ILE A 120 11.51 -7.54 15.01
C ILE A 120 11.99 -8.85 15.61
N GLN A 121 11.09 -9.67 16.16
CA GLN A 121 11.47 -10.91 16.84
C GLN A 121 12.07 -11.94 15.87
N ARG A 122 11.52 -12.07 14.65
CA ARG A 122 12.10 -12.93 13.61
C ARG A 122 13.50 -12.47 13.22
N TYR A 123 13.69 -11.16 13.07
CA TYR A 123 14.99 -10.59 12.75
C TYR A 123 16.01 -10.86 13.87
N LEU A 124 15.66 -10.54 15.11
CA LEU A 124 16.52 -10.77 16.27
C LEU A 124 16.91 -12.25 16.42
N LYS A 125 15.96 -13.16 16.23
CA LYS A 125 16.23 -14.61 16.21
C LYS A 125 17.22 -14.99 15.11
N LYS A 126 17.10 -14.42 13.91
CA LYS A 126 18.01 -14.67 12.78
C LYS A 126 19.45 -14.29 13.10
N ILE A 127 19.69 -13.28 13.94
CA ILE A 127 21.01 -12.79 14.34
C ILE A 127 21.43 -13.25 15.75
N ASN A 128 20.69 -14.20 16.36
CA ASN A 128 20.94 -14.72 17.72
C ASN A 128 20.95 -13.62 18.80
N LYS A 129 19.99 -12.68 18.72
CA LYS A 129 19.77 -11.60 19.69
C LYS A 129 18.36 -11.66 20.25
N THR A 130 18.13 -10.91 21.33
CA THR A 130 16.81 -10.71 21.95
C THR A 130 16.65 -9.26 22.36
N ASN A 131 15.43 -8.76 22.25
CA ASN A 131 15.01 -7.48 22.80
C ASN A 131 13.50 -7.50 23.02
N ASN A 132 13.04 -7.24 24.23
CA ASN A 132 11.63 -7.18 24.60
C ASN A 132 11.18 -5.75 24.97
N ASP A 133 12.11 -4.77 24.94
CA ASP A 133 11.82 -3.38 25.30
C ASP A 133 11.54 -2.55 24.04
N ILE A 134 10.43 -2.88 23.38
CA ILE A 134 9.96 -2.23 22.15
C ILE A 134 8.69 -1.45 22.48
N LYS A 135 8.69 -0.14 22.18
CA LYS A 135 7.56 0.77 22.39
C LYS A 135 7.13 1.36 21.06
N ILE A 136 5.93 1.02 20.61
CA ILE A 136 5.30 1.62 19.43
C ILE A 136 4.43 2.79 19.90
N VAL A 137 4.61 3.94 19.25
CA VAL A 137 3.93 5.19 19.59
C VAL A 137 3.20 5.71 18.36
N ALA A 138 1.88 5.90 18.49
CA ALA A 138 1.08 6.47 17.43
C ALA A 138 1.43 7.96 17.22
N ASN A 139 1.68 8.33 15.97
CA ASN A 139 1.99 9.69 15.53
C ASN A 139 1.36 9.92 14.14
N ASP A 140 1.86 10.91 13.40
CA ASP A 140 1.51 11.14 12.01
C ASP A 140 2.47 10.39 11.03
N PHE A 141 2.26 10.57 9.73
CA PHE A 141 3.05 9.94 8.66
C PHE A 141 4.40 10.61 8.36
N TYR A 142 4.80 11.64 9.10
CA TYR A 142 6.08 12.31 8.88
C TYR A 142 7.25 11.53 9.50
N HIS A 143 7.41 10.27 9.09
CA HIS A 143 8.36 9.31 9.65
C HIS A 143 9.78 9.84 9.72
N ILE A 144 10.31 10.41 8.64
CA ILE A 144 11.68 10.93 8.59
C ILE A 144 11.87 12.11 9.56
N LYS A 145 10.85 12.98 9.69
CA LYS A 145 10.85 14.05 10.70
C LYS A 145 10.92 13.49 12.12
N HIS A 146 10.16 12.44 12.43
CA HIS A 146 10.17 11.78 13.74
C HIS A 146 11.52 11.11 14.03
N LEU A 147 12.12 10.42 13.04
CA LEU A 147 13.47 9.85 13.18
C LEU A 147 14.50 10.93 13.50
N LYS A 148 14.46 12.09 12.82
CA LYS A 148 15.31 13.24 13.11
C LYS A 148 15.03 13.86 14.48
N ALA A 149 13.80 13.77 14.98
CA ALA A 149 13.40 14.25 16.30
C ALA A 149 13.78 13.29 17.44
N GLY A 150 14.40 12.13 17.15
CA GLY A 150 14.96 11.25 18.16
C GLY A 150 14.26 9.91 18.37
N PHE A 151 13.23 9.58 17.57
CA PHE A 151 12.73 8.21 17.52
C PHE A 151 13.82 7.27 16.99
N ASP A 152 13.84 6.06 17.53
CA ASP A 152 14.81 5.04 17.15
C ASP A 152 14.46 4.38 15.83
N ALA A 153 13.16 4.24 15.54
CA ALA A 153 12.65 3.62 14.32
C ALA A 153 11.28 4.20 13.92
N ALA A 154 10.86 3.88 12.70
CA ALA A 154 9.53 4.15 12.17
C ALA A 154 8.95 2.88 11.54
N TRP A 155 7.69 2.59 11.80
CA TRP A 155 6.91 1.46 11.30
C TRP A 155 5.88 1.91 10.26
N LEU A 156 5.50 1.04 9.34
CA LEU A 156 4.69 1.31 8.14
C LEU A 156 5.39 2.29 7.19
N CYS A 157 6.70 2.09 7.04
CA CYS A 157 7.51 2.81 6.07
C CYS A 157 7.56 2.05 4.75
N PHE A 158 7.50 2.79 3.65
CA PHE A 158 7.51 2.25 2.29
C PHE A 158 8.77 2.68 1.55
N GLU A 159 9.34 1.77 0.73
CA GLU A 159 10.61 2.07 0.02
C GLU A 159 10.47 3.24 -0.95
N ASN A 160 9.33 3.38 -1.62
CA ASN A 160 9.10 4.49 -2.56
C ASN A 160 8.86 5.84 -1.90
N PHE A 161 8.52 5.89 -0.60
CA PHE A 161 8.36 7.12 0.18
C PHE A 161 9.54 7.32 1.12
N GLU A 162 9.52 6.74 2.31
CA GLU A 162 10.58 6.92 3.32
C GLU A 162 11.93 6.39 2.86
N GLY A 163 11.94 5.34 2.03
CA GLY A 163 13.16 4.84 1.43
C GLY A 163 13.83 5.87 0.53
N VAL A 164 13.05 6.63 -0.24
CA VAL A 164 13.53 7.72 -1.11
C VAL A 164 13.87 8.95 -0.28
N GLU A 165 12.99 9.37 0.65
CA GLU A 165 13.19 10.55 1.48
C GLU A 165 14.45 10.43 2.34
N SER A 166 14.67 9.27 3.00
CA SER A 166 15.88 9.04 3.80
C SER A 166 17.17 9.21 3.01
N LYS A 167 17.19 8.73 1.76
CA LYS A 167 18.36 8.89 0.86
C LYS A 167 18.58 10.36 0.47
N LEU A 168 17.49 11.06 0.12
CA LEU A 168 17.55 12.47 -0.29
C LEU A 168 18.03 13.38 0.87
N GLU A 169 17.58 13.06 2.08
CA GLU A 169 17.92 13.79 3.30
C GLU A 169 19.29 13.38 3.91
N GLY A 170 20.01 12.44 3.28
CA GLY A 170 21.29 11.93 3.77
C GLY A 170 21.19 11.23 5.13
N LEU A 171 20.02 10.71 5.49
CA LEU A 171 19.82 9.99 6.73
C LEU A 171 20.28 8.54 6.58
N GLU A 172 21.30 8.15 7.34
CA GLU A 172 21.72 6.76 7.40
C GLU A 172 20.70 5.93 8.18
N VAL A 173 20.09 4.98 7.48
CA VAL A 173 19.06 4.10 8.04
C VAL A 173 19.34 2.63 7.78
N LYS A 174 18.93 1.79 8.73
CA LYS A 174 18.82 0.35 8.53
C LYS A 174 17.36 0.00 8.26
N LYS A 175 17.10 -0.58 7.08
CA LYS A 175 15.77 -1.03 6.68
C LYS A 175 15.59 -2.49 7.05
N LEU A 176 14.43 -2.83 7.56
CA LEU A 176 14.00 -4.17 7.89
C LEU A 176 12.62 -4.39 7.28
N TYR A 177 12.61 -4.98 6.10
CA TYR A 177 11.38 -5.23 5.36
C TYR A 177 10.76 -6.57 5.70
N LEU A 178 9.48 -6.72 5.39
CA LEU A 178 8.69 -7.93 5.59
C LEU A 178 9.39 -9.18 5.03
N GLU A 179 9.91 -9.07 3.80
CA GLU A 179 10.56 -10.17 3.09
C GLU A 179 11.88 -10.60 3.72
N ASP A 180 12.64 -9.68 4.36
CA ASP A 180 13.91 -9.97 5.05
C ASP A 180 13.74 -11.00 6.16
N VAL A 181 12.53 -11.09 6.70
CA VAL A 181 12.14 -11.97 7.81
C VAL A 181 11.10 -13.02 7.42
N ARG A 182 10.87 -13.21 6.12
CA ARG A 182 9.92 -14.18 5.57
C ARG A 182 8.49 -13.94 6.05
N ILE A 183 8.09 -12.70 6.17
CA ILE A 183 6.69 -12.30 6.29
C ILE A 183 6.21 -11.93 4.89
N PRO A 184 5.05 -12.44 4.42
CA PRO A 184 4.50 -12.09 3.13
C PRO A 184 4.28 -10.58 3.01
N ASN A 185 4.70 -9.99 1.91
CA ASN A 185 4.50 -8.58 1.66
C ASN A 185 3.00 -8.27 1.50
N PHE A 186 2.51 -7.25 2.21
CA PHE A 186 1.15 -6.70 2.09
C PHE A 186 1.16 -5.21 1.74
N CYS A 187 2.34 -4.63 1.57
CA CYS A 187 2.52 -3.23 1.15
C CYS A 187 2.19 -3.10 -0.34
N ALA A 188 0.93 -3.17 -0.66
CA ALA A 188 0.41 -3.28 -2.02
C ALA A 188 -1.02 -2.75 -2.07
N LEU A 189 -1.50 -2.39 -3.26
CA LEU A 189 -2.86 -1.94 -3.48
C LEU A 189 -3.57 -2.85 -4.49
N ASP A 190 -4.71 -3.36 -4.07
CA ASP A 190 -5.70 -3.99 -4.93
C ASP A 190 -6.83 -2.99 -5.25
N VAL A 191 -7.51 -3.19 -6.36
CA VAL A 191 -8.80 -2.55 -6.62
C VAL A 191 -9.90 -3.51 -6.19
N PHE A 192 -10.85 -3.01 -5.42
CA PHE A 192 -12.00 -3.75 -4.91
C PHE A 192 -13.32 -3.28 -5.53
N ALA A 193 -14.28 -4.18 -5.60
CA ALA A 193 -15.64 -3.91 -6.04
C ALA A 193 -16.65 -4.69 -5.19
N SER A 194 -17.94 -4.30 -5.23
CA SER A 194 -18.97 -5.21 -4.80
C SER A 194 -19.11 -6.36 -5.80
N LYS A 195 -19.38 -7.58 -5.32
CA LYS A 195 -19.56 -8.75 -6.20
C LYS A 195 -20.73 -8.60 -7.17
N SER A 196 -21.81 -7.95 -6.73
CA SER A 196 -22.94 -7.66 -7.62
C SER A 196 -22.49 -6.79 -8.77
N PHE A 197 -21.85 -5.65 -8.48
CA PHE A 197 -21.35 -4.75 -9.51
C PHE A 197 -20.36 -5.46 -10.45
N ALA A 198 -19.42 -6.22 -9.90
CA ALA A 198 -18.40 -6.92 -10.66
C ALA A 198 -19.00 -7.99 -11.59
N ASN A 199 -20.00 -8.74 -11.13
CA ASN A 199 -20.66 -9.76 -11.94
C ASN A 199 -21.56 -9.19 -13.05
N GLU A 200 -22.26 -8.10 -12.76
CA GLU A 200 -23.14 -7.42 -13.70
C GLU A 200 -22.38 -6.61 -14.77
N ASN A 201 -21.14 -6.17 -14.45
CA ASN A 201 -20.36 -5.25 -15.28
C ASN A 201 -18.98 -5.80 -15.69
N LYS A 202 -18.87 -7.11 -15.97
CA LYS A 202 -17.59 -7.78 -16.30
C LYS A 202 -16.83 -7.09 -17.43
N ASN A 203 -17.52 -6.70 -18.51
CA ASN A 203 -16.89 -6.02 -19.65
C ASN A 203 -16.32 -4.65 -19.23
N LEU A 204 -17.09 -3.88 -18.47
CA LEU A 204 -16.66 -2.58 -17.97
C LEU A 204 -15.42 -2.68 -17.06
N ILE A 205 -15.38 -3.69 -16.18
CA ILE A 205 -14.20 -3.96 -15.34
C ILE A 205 -12.99 -4.34 -16.19
N ASN A 206 -13.16 -5.17 -17.20
CA ASN A 206 -12.07 -5.54 -18.10
C ASN A 206 -11.56 -4.33 -18.90
N GLU A 207 -12.43 -3.45 -19.36
CA GLU A 207 -12.06 -2.19 -20.00
C GLU A 207 -11.30 -1.27 -19.02
N PHE A 208 -11.79 -1.11 -17.79
CA PHE A 208 -11.10 -0.34 -16.75
C PHE A 208 -9.69 -0.89 -16.49
N LYS A 209 -9.54 -2.21 -16.31
CA LYS A 209 -8.24 -2.87 -16.13
C LYS A 209 -7.31 -2.59 -17.33
N SER A 210 -7.82 -2.77 -18.54
CA SER A 210 -7.05 -2.54 -19.78
C SER A 210 -6.55 -1.11 -19.89
N MET A 211 -7.41 -0.12 -19.61
CA MET A 211 -7.04 1.30 -19.65
C MET A 211 -6.02 1.65 -18.56
N THR A 212 -6.15 1.07 -17.38
CA THR A 212 -5.18 1.24 -16.30
C THR A 212 -3.82 0.62 -16.66
N GLN A 213 -3.81 -0.56 -17.30
CA GLN A 213 -2.58 -1.19 -17.81
C GLN A 213 -1.93 -0.35 -18.92
N GLU A 214 -2.71 0.27 -19.81
CA GLU A 214 -2.20 1.19 -20.82
C GLU A 214 -1.58 2.44 -20.18
N SER A 215 -2.21 3.00 -19.16
CA SER A 215 -1.66 4.11 -18.37
C SER A 215 -0.31 3.74 -17.76
N ILE A 216 -0.17 2.55 -17.19
CA ILE A 216 1.08 2.06 -16.60
C ILE A 216 2.19 1.94 -17.65
N LYS A 217 1.88 1.55 -18.89
CA LYS A 217 2.85 1.54 -19.98
C LYS A 217 3.34 2.95 -20.31
N ILE A 218 2.45 3.93 -20.30
CA ILE A 218 2.82 5.35 -20.51
C ILE A 218 3.73 5.83 -19.37
N LEU A 219 3.38 5.52 -18.11
CA LEU A 219 4.21 5.86 -16.94
C LEU A 219 5.65 5.35 -17.07
N SER A 220 5.83 4.14 -17.58
CA SER A 220 7.16 3.51 -17.71
C SER A 220 7.99 4.06 -18.88
N THR A 221 7.36 4.74 -19.83
CA THR A 221 8.05 5.26 -21.06
C THR A 221 8.24 6.76 -21.06
N ASP A 222 7.47 7.52 -20.27
CA ASP A 222 7.50 8.99 -20.26
C ASP A 222 7.39 9.53 -18.82
N LEU A 223 8.54 9.59 -18.15
CA LEU A 223 8.64 10.09 -16.78
C LEU A 223 8.25 11.57 -16.65
N ASP A 224 8.65 12.41 -17.60
CA ASP A 224 8.39 13.85 -17.54
C ASP A 224 6.90 14.14 -17.72
N TYR A 225 6.26 13.41 -18.62
CA TYR A 225 4.81 13.47 -18.76
C TYR A 225 4.10 12.98 -17.48
N SER A 226 4.57 11.89 -16.88
CA SER A 226 4.00 11.33 -15.64
C SER A 226 4.07 12.34 -14.49
N LYS A 227 5.20 13.02 -14.32
CA LYS A 227 5.35 14.10 -13.34
C LYS A 227 4.41 15.27 -13.61
N SER A 228 4.37 15.73 -14.88
CA SER A 228 3.50 16.86 -15.27
C SER A 228 2.03 16.55 -15.02
N SER A 229 1.56 15.34 -15.35
CA SER A 229 0.18 14.89 -15.09
C SER A 229 -0.13 14.86 -13.60
N TYR A 230 0.81 14.35 -12.78
CA TYR A 230 0.64 14.31 -11.33
C TYR A 230 0.48 15.73 -10.75
N TYR A 231 1.40 16.63 -11.07
CA TYR A 231 1.37 18.00 -10.56
C TYR A 231 0.16 18.80 -11.06
N ALA A 232 -0.24 18.60 -12.31
CA ALA A 232 -1.44 19.23 -12.88
C ALA A 232 -2.70 18.76 -12.18
N TYR A 233 -2.81 17.45 -11.88
CA TYR A 233 -3.95 16.87 -11.19
C TYR A 233 -4.03 17.32 -9.73
N THR A 234 -2.94 17.20 -8.98
CA THR A 234 -2.88 17.53 -7.54
C THR A 234 -2.80 19.03 -7.27
N LYS A 235 -2.52 19.85 -8.29
CA LYS A 235 -2.26 21.31 -8.17
C LYS A 235 -1.14 21.64 -7.19
N THR A 236 -0.22 20.72 -6.98
CA THR A 236 0.96 20.91 -6.13
C THR A 236 2.14 21.42 -6.92
N LYS A 237 3.08 22.09 -6.25
CA LYS A 237 4.33 22.54 -6.89
C LYS A 237 5.33 21.38 -6.99
N PRO A 238 6.07 21.27 -8.11
CA PRO A 238 7.17 20.32 -8.22
C PRO A 238 8.19 20.48 -7.09
N SER A 239 8.67 19.34 -6.58
CA SER A 239 9.74 19.31 -5.58
C SER A 239 10.71 18.16 -5.86
N PRO A 240 12.00 18.29 -5.49
CA PRO A 240 12.98 17.22 -5.67
C PRO A 240 12.56 15.91 -4.96
N LEU A 241 11.92 15.99 -3.80
CA LEU A 241 11.42 14.83 -3.07
C LEU A 241 10.33 14.11 -3.88
N MET A 242 9.28 14.83 -4.28
CA MET A 242 8.16 14.24 -5.02
C MET A 242 8.61 13.70 -6.39
N ASP A 243 9.53 14.40 -7.08
CA ASP A 243 10.12 13.94 -8.33
C ASP A 243 10.83 12.59 -8.20
N ASN A 244 11.57 12.39 -7.10
CA ASN A 244 12.24 11.12 -6.82
C ASN A 244 11.26 10.04 -6.38
N ILE A 245 10.23 10.37 -5.60
CA ILE A 245 9.15 9.45 -5.23
C ILE A 245 8.43 8.96 -6.50
N ILE A 246 8.00 9.86 -7.39
CA ILE A 246 7.37 9.49 -8.67
C ILE A 246 8.27 8.57 -9.48
N LYS A 247 9.56 8.94 -9.63
CA LYS A 247 10.54 8.14 -10.37
C LYS A 247 10.72 6.73 -9.81
N ASP A 248 10.70 6.57 -8.49
CA ASP A 248 10.77 5.25 -7.86
C ASP A 248 9.46 4.49 -8.03
N THR A 249 8.32 5.14 -7.80
CA THR A 249 6.98 4.54 -7.81
C THR A 249 6.60 3.95 -9.17
N ILE A 250 6.96 4.60 -10.29
CA ILE A 250 6.59 4.09 -11.63
C ILE A 250 7.13 2.68 -11.93
N HIS A 251 8.17 2.23 -11.25
CA HIS A 251 8.73 0.88 -11.41
C HIS A 251 8.03 -0.18 -10.56
N ARG A 252 7.00 0.20 -9.78
CA ARG A 252 6.30 -0.68 -8.82
C ARG A 252 4.95 -1.19 -9.33
N PHE A 253 4.49 -0.71 -10.47
CA PHE A 253 3.29 -1.19 -11.15
C PHE A 253 3.60 -2.44 -11.98
N LYS A 254 3.98 -3.55 -11.30
CA LYS A 254 4.38 -4.80 -11.95
C LYS A 254 3.18 -5.74 -12.10
N ASN A 255 3.01 -6.31 -13.30
CA ASN A 255 1.98 -7.30 -13.59
C ASN A 255 0.57 -6.89 -13.07
N PRO A 256 0.09 -5.70 -13.42
CA PRO A 256 -1.15 -5.18 -12.88
C PRO A 256 -2.33 -6.08 -13.26
N PHE A 257 -3.17 -6.37 -12.27
CA PHE A 257 -4.37 -7.22 -12.35
C PHE A 257 -4.12 -8.71 -12.64
N GLU A 258 -2.87 -9.20 -12.48
CA GLU A 258 -2.54 -10.61 -12.67
C GLU A 258 -2.71 -11.39 -11.37
N ASN A 259 -3.52 -12.46 -11.43
CA ASN A 259 -3.62 -13.56 -10.47
C ASN A 259 -3.48 -13.20 -8.96
N SER A 260 -4.21 -12.19 -8.49
CA SER A 260 -4.16 -11.73 -7.08
C SER A 260 -4.48 -12.85 -6.08
N LYS A 261 -5.34 -13.81 -6.44
CA LYS A 261 -5.65 -14.96 -5.58
C LYS A 261 -4.40 -15.81 -5.27
N ALA A 262 -3.57 -16.11 -6.26
CA ALA A 262 -2.32 -16.86 -6.00
C ALA A 262 -1.31 -15.99 -5.24
N LYS A 263 -1.24 -14.71 -5.56
CA LYS A 263 -0.33 -13.75 -4.94
C LYS A 263 -0.55 -13.64 -3.44
N TRP A 264 -1.79 -13.53 -2.99
CA TRP A 264 -2.12 -13.31 -1.57
C TRP A 264 -2.30 -14.58 -0.75
N LYS A 265 -2.10 -15.76 -1.34
CA LYS A 265 -2.25 -17.03 -0.62
C LYS A 265 -1.33 -17.15 0.60
N ASN A 266 -0.08 -16.73 0.48
CA ASN A 266 0.86 -16.74 1.60
C ASN A 266 0.48 -15.73 2.68
N LEU A 267 -0.06 -14.57 2.30
CA LEU A 267 -0.57 -13.56 3.24
C LEU A 267 -1.76 -14.12 4.03
N HIS A 268 -2.71 -14.77 3.36
CA HIS A 268 -3.82 -15.47 4.03
C HIS A 268 -3.29 -16.49 5.06
N GLN A 269 -2.37 -17.37 4.66
CA GLN A 269 -1.79 -18.36 5.57
C GLN A 269 -1.06 -17.71 6.77
N TYR A 270 -0.37 -16.61 6.54
CA TYR A 270 0.31 -15.85 7.59
C TYR A 270 -0.69 -15.28 8.60
N VAL A 271 -1.73 -14.57 8.16
CA VAL A 271 -2.69 -13.96 9.10
C VAL A 271 -3.45 -14.99 9.93
N VAL A 272 -3.79 -16.15 9.34
CA VAL A 272 -4.44 -17.26 10.07
C VAL A 272 -3.47 -17.87 11.09
N THR A 273 -2.23 -18.16 10.68
CA THR A 273 -1.21 -18.73 11.57
C THR A 273 -0.90 -17.80 12.74
N GLN A 274 -0.86 -16.50 12.47
CA GLN A 274 -0.62 -15.48 13.49
C GLN A 274 -1.87 -15.16 14.32
N LYS A 275 -3.01 -15.79 14.05
CA LYS A 275 -4.30 -15.50 14.73
C LYS A 275 -4.68 -14.01 14.64
N ILE A 276 -4.39 -13.39 13.50
CA ILE A 276 -4.85 -12.05 13.15
C ILE A 276 -6.28 -12.12 12.61
N SER A 277 -6.58 -13.19 11.86
CA SER A 277 -7.90 -13.49 11.32
C SER A 277 -8.18 -14.99 11.41
N ASP A 278 -9.43 -15.37 11.45
CA ASP A 278 -9.93 -16.74 11.40
C ASP A 278 -10.56 -17.12 10.05
N ILE A 279 -10.27 -16.33 9.02
CA ILE A 279 -10.79 -16.50 7.66
C ILE A 279 -10.45 -17.89 7.10
N SER A 280 -11.47 -18.60 6.64
CA SER A 280 -11.32 -19.94 6.05
C SER A 280 -10.81 -19.88 4.61
N ASP A 281 -10.29 -21.01 4.08
CA ASP A 281 -9.89 -21.14 2.68
C ASP A 281 -11.03 -20.86 1.71
N ALA A 282 -12.27 -21.22 2.07
CA ALA A 282 -13.45 -20.96 1.27
C ALA A 282 -13.76 -19.45 1.21
N GLN A 283 -13.70 -18.75 2.33
CA GLN A 283 -13.88 -17.32 2.40
C GLN A 283 -12.77 -16.59 1.64
N TYR A 284 -11.50 -16.99 1.83
CA TYR A 284 -10.38 -16.46 1.06
C TYR A 284 -10.60 -16.63 -0.45
N SER A 285 -11.01 -17.83 -0.88
CA SER A 285 -11.28 -18.09 -2.30
C SER A 285 -12.43 -17.26 -2.87
N ASP A 286 -13.39 -16.92 -2.03
CA ASP A 286 -14.56 -16.13 -2.38
C ASP A 286 -14.27 -14.62 -2.55
N MET A 287 -13.08 -14.15 -2.13
CA MET A 287 -12.67 -12.74 -2.26
C MET A 287 -12.19 -12.35 -3.66
N PHE A 288 -12.09 -13.29 -4.60
CA PHE A 288 -11.54 -13.04 -5.94
C PHE A 288 -12.52 -13.44 -7.04
N ILE A 289 -12.50 -12.71 -8.15
CA ILE A 289 -13.31 -12.95 -9.35
C ILE A 289 -12.43 -13.15 -10.57
#